data_0231b03955a1ca2ad526fcccea436ed8
#
_entry.id   0231b03955a1ca2ad526fcccea436ed8
#
_cell.length_a   1.000
_cell.length_b   1.000
_cell.length_c   1.000
_cell.angle_alpha   90.00
_cell.angle_beta   90.00
_cell.angle_gamma   90.00
#
_symmetry.space_group_name_H-M   'P 1'
#
loop_
_entity.id
_entity.type
_entity.pdbx_description
1 polymer ?
#
loop_
_entity_poly.entity_id
_entity_poly.type
_entity_poly.pdbx_seq_one_letter_code
_entity_poly.pdbx_strand_id
1 'polypeptide(L)'
;MATVEEAGSLAPAWRGGFGRLWTAAVVSRFGDALRGAALPLLAASLTDRPLLIASVTACGYLPWIVFGLLGGAVADRVDQRRAMWTVDAVRGVLVAAFAVAVAFGHASIALLIALAFVLTTLQTLFDNASTALLPALVDQEALGSANARLMTGQQIAGGLIGAPAVPLLLAAGAAVPFAADAGTFLVAAALVASLRTAAPERGPKPAGSTLRREIAKGLRTLWRDRALRGLCAATALCNIGMGALIATLVVLVTGWLDAGTTGYAAATTAYTIGGLAGGAANRQVTARLGPIRAVLLAGLVQIGALVVIGSVRSLTAMAAALAVFGFMGMVWNVNTTTLMQQRTPAELLGRVSSAFRTLAVAGAPLGALLGGAVATAWGLNTPALLTAAFFVLSVLALIPARKPDVPVVAPHGDTTTAHVTR
;
A
#
# COMPACT_ATOMS: atom_id res chain seq x y z
N MET A 1 -28.00 -35.29 2.32
CA MET A 1 -27.71 -34.87 0.94
C MET A 1 -28.25 -33.46 0.78
N ALA A 2 -27.52 -32.46 1.25
CA ALA A 2 -27.82 -31.05 1.01
C ALA A 2 -27.05 -30.64 -0.26
N THR A 3 -27.78 -30.15 -1.22
CA THR A 3 -27.38 -29.98 -2.61
C THR A 3 -26.33 -28.86 -2.78
N VAL A 4 -25.39 -29.12 -3.66
CA VAL A 4 -24.25 -28.27 -4.09
C VAL A 4 -24.71 -26.97 -4.81
N GLU A 5 -25.99 -26.59 -4.73
CA GLU A 5 -26.62 -25.52 -5.50
C GLU A 5 -26.59 -24.13 -4.83
N GLU A 6 -26.17 -24.01 -3.55
CA GLU A 6 -26.13 -22.72 -2.84
C GLU A 6 -24.82 -21.92 -2.95
N ALA A 7 -23.80 -22.45 -3.62
CA ALA A 7 -22.53 -21.72 -3.81
C ALA A 7 -22.57 -20.63 -4.90
N GLY A 8 -23.69 -20.47 -5.60
CA GLY A 8 -23.82 -19.54 -6.75
C GLY A 8 -24.12 -18.08 -6.43
N SER A 9 -24.49 -17.73 -5.19
CA SER A 9 -25.01 -16.38 -4.88
C SER A 9 -24.05 -15.43 -4.15
N LEU A 10 -22.83 -15.85 -3.82
CA LEU A 10 -21.86 -15.03 -3.04
C LEU A 10 -21.08 -13.99 -3.88
N ALA A 11 -21.40 -13.84 -5.15
CA ALA A 11 -20.73 -12.87 -6.01
C ALA A 11 -21.52 -11.55 -6.07
N PRO A 12 -20.91 -10.39 -5.78
CA PRO A 12 -21.59 -9.11 -5.88
C PRO A 12 -22.09 -8.86 -7.31
N ALA A 13 -23.31 -8.31 -7.43
CA ALA A 13 -23.92 -8.03 -8.72
C ALA A 13 -23.14 -6.94 -9.48
N TRP A 14 -22.54 -7.27 -10.62
CA TRP A 14 -21.76 -6.35 -11.44
C TRP A 14 -22.56 -5.19 -12.04
N ARG A 15 -23.87 -5.34 -12.21
CA ARG A 15 -24.77 -4.32 -12.79
C ARG A 15 -25.28 -3.28 -11.79
N GLY A 16 -24.84 -3.35 -10.53
CA GLY A 16 -25.27 -2.47 -9.44
C GLY A 16 -24.25 -1.38 -9.09
N GLY A 17 -24.40 -0.84 -7.89
CA GLY A 17 -23.47 0.14 -7.31
C GLY A 17 -22.04 -0.38 -7.19
N PHE A 18 -21.86 -1.69 -6.92
CA PHE A 18 -20.53 -2.32 -6.84
C PHE A 18 -19.75 -2.22 -8.15
N GLY A 19 -20.37 -2.52 -9.30
CA GLY A 19 -19.70 -2.45 -10.61
C GLY A 19 -19.15 -1.04 -10.91
N ARG A 20 -19.94 0.00 -10.60
CA ARG A 20 -19.50 1.40 -10.77
C ARG A 20 -18.37 1.78 -9.83
N LEU A 21 -18.46 1.37 -8.55
CA LEU A 21 -17.39 1.60 -7.57
C LEU A 21 -16.12 0.87 -7.98
N TRP A 22 -16.23 -0.39 -8.42
CA TRP A 22 -15.10 -1.18 -8.89
C TRP A 22 -14.41 -0.53 -10.10
N THR A 23 -15.20 -0.12 -11.11
CA THR A 23 -14.65 0.55 -12.31
C THR A 23 -13.97 1.87 -11.93
N ALA A 24 -14.59 2.69 -11.07
CA ALA A 24 -14.00 3.93 -10.59
C ALA A 24 -12.66 3.69 -9.89
N ALA A 25 -12.60 2.72 -8.96
CA ALA A 25 -11.40 2.41 -8.23
C ALA A 25 -10.27 1.83 -9.11
N VAL A 26 -10.62 1.01 -10.10
CA VAL A 26 -9.66 0.42 -11.05
C VAL A 26 -9.11 1.49 -12.01
N VAL A 27 -9.97 2.36 -12.53
CA VAL A 27 -9.58 3.47 -13.43
C VAL A 27 -8.72 4.49 -12.68
N SER A 28 -9.12 4.90 -11.47
CA SER A 28 -8.34 5.80 -10.63
C SER A 28 -6.97 5.19 -10.28
N ARG A 29 -6.92 3.88 -9.96
CA ARG A 29 -5.65 3.19 -9.65
C ARG A 29 -4.71 3.09 -10.85
N PHE A 30 -5.26 2.94 -12.06
CA PHE A 30 -4.49 2.99 -13.29
C PHE A 30 -3.81 4.36 -13.46
N GLY A 31 -4.55 5.47 -13.30
CA GLY A 31 -3.99 6.82 -13.34
C GLY A 31 -2.93 7.07 -12.27
N ASP A 32 -3.21 6.69 -11.01
CA ASP A 32 -2.23 6.75 -9.92
C ASP A 32 -0.91 6.04 -10.26
N ALA A 33 -0.98 4.91 -10.96
CA ALA A 33 0.22 4.17 -11.37
C ALA A 33 0.99 4.88 -12.50
N LEU A 34 0.27 5.49 -13.46
CA LEU A 34 0.90 6.33 -14.48
C LEU A 34 1.70 7.46 -13.83
N ARG A 35 1.06 8.21 -12.95
CA ARG A 35 1.70 9.31 -12.22
C ARG A 35 2.82 8.81 -11.31
N GLY A 36 2.60 7.72 -10.57
CA GLY A 36 3.56 7.13 -9.64
C GLY A 36 4.86 6.71 -10.32
N ALA A 37 4.81 6.24 -11.57
CA ALA A 37 6.00 5.90 -12.34
C ALA A 37 6.57 7.10 -13.13
N ALA A 38 5.70 8.00 -13.64
CA ALA A 38 6.16 9.16 -14.41
C ALA A 38 6.79 10.26 -13.54
N LEU A 39 6.31 10.46 -12.30
CA LEU A 39 6.78 11.52 -11.42
C LEU A 39 8.27 11.38 -11.04
N PRO A 40 8.80 10.20 -10.63
CA PRO A 40 10.23 10.01 -10.41
C PRO A 40 11.06 10.19 -11.67
N LEU A 41 10.57 9.76 -12.84
CA LEU A 41 11.23 9.94 -14.13
C LEU A 41 11.32 11.42 -14.51
N LEU A 42 10.24 12.19 -14.31
CA LEU A 42 10.24 13.64 -14.49
C LEU A 42 11.18 14.32 -13.49
N ALA A 43 11.20 13.90 -12.23
CA ALA A 43 12.15 14.43 -11.25
C ALA A 43 13.61 14.19 -11.69
N ALA A 44 13.92 12.98 -12.20
CA ALA A 44 15.26 12.65 -12.70
C ALA A 44 15.65 13.43 -13.98
N SER A 45 14.69 13.90 -14.77
CA SER A 45 14.96 14.78 -15.92
C SER A 45 15.21 16.25 -15.53
N LEU A 46 14.77 16.65 -14.32
CA LEU A 46 14.91 18.03 -13.83
C LEU A 46 16.18 18.25 -12.99
N THR A 47 16.78 17.18 -12.47
CA THR A 47 17.96 17.28 -11.59
C THR A 47 18.75 15.96 -11.54
N ASP A 48 20.07 16.06 -11.48
CA ASP A 48 20.97 14.92 -11.27
C ASP A 48 21.24 14.63 -9.78
N ARG A 49 20.60 15.39 -8.86
CA ARG A 49 20.80 15.24 -7.41
C ARG A 49 19.87 14.17 -6.83
N PRO A 50 20.36 12.98 -6.43
CA PRO A 50 19.50 11.91 -5.92
C PRO A 50 18.68 12.30 -4.69
N LEU A 51 19.23 13.17 -3.83
CA LEU A 51 18.54 13.66 -2.64
C LEU A 51 17.30 14.50 -2.98
N LEU A 52 17.36 15.33 -4.03
CA LEU A 52 16.20 16.11 -4.48
C LEU A 52 15.12 15.22 -5.09
N ILE A 53 15.50 14.21 -5.87
CA ILE A 53 14.59 13.22 -6.43
C ILE A 53 13.91 12.45 -5.29
N ALA A 54 14.68 12.00 -4.31
CA ALA A 54 14.19 11.28 -3.15
C ALA A 54 13.26 12.12 -2.25
N SER A 55 13.46 13.45 -2.20
CA SER A 55 12.61 14.36 -1.41
C SER A 55 11.16 14.41 -1.94
N VAL A 56 10.94 14.23 -3.25
CA VAL A 56 9.60 14.14 -3.84
C VAL A 56 8.86 12.93 -3.26
N THR A 57 9.52 11.77 -3.23
CA THR A 57 8.98 10.54 -2.65
C THR A 57 8.76 10.68 -1.14
N ALA A 58 9.72 11.24 -0.41
CA ALA A 58 9.63 11.46 1.03
C ALA A 58 8.42 12.32 1.41
N CYS A 59 8.23 13.43 0.70
CA CYS A 59 7.10 14.33 0.92
C CYS A 59 5.74 13.68 0.59
N GLY A 60 5.72 12.74 -0.35
CA GLY A 60 4.56 11.91 -0.65
C GLY A 60 4.13 10.98 0.51
N TYR A 61 5.02 10.63 1.43
CA TYR A 61 4.67 9.82 2.61
C TYR A 61 4.20 10.64 3.82
N LEU A 62 4.55 11.94 3.91
CA LEU A 62 4.24 12.77 5.06
C LEU A 62 2.74 12.85 5.40
N PRO A 63 1.82 12.97 4.43
CA PRO A 63 0.39 13.02 4.71
C PRO A 63 -0.14 11.79 5.44
N TRP A 64 0.41 10.60 5.18
CA TRP A 64 0.01 9.38 5.88
C TRP A 64 0.31 9.42 7.38
N ILE A 65 1.39 10.10 7.77
CA ILE A 65 1.76 10.27 9.17
C ILE A 65 0.83 11.27 9.85
N VAL A 66 0.59 12.41 9.19
CA VAL A 66 -0.20 13.52 9.75
C VAL A 66 -1.70 13.20 9.74
N PHE A 67 -2.21 12.73 8.62
CA PHE A 67 -3.66 12.57 8.39
C PHE A 67 -4.14 11.10 8.49
N GLY A 68 -3.26 10.11 8.55
CA GLY A 68 -3.64 8.71 8.65
C GLY A 68 -4.51 8.39 9.87
N LEU A 69 -4.23 9.03 11.01
CA LEU A 69 -5.04 8.92 12.24
C LEU A 69 -6.26 9.85 12.23
N LEU A 70 -6.14 11.02 11.59
CA LEU A 70 -7.21 12.04 11.57
C LEU A 70 -8.25 11.76 10.48
N GLY A 71 -7.83 11.13 9.37
CA GLY A 71 -8.68 10.88 8.21
C GLY A 71 -9.90 10.01 8.52
N GLY A 72 -9.77 9.04 9.42
CA GLY A 72 -10.90 8.25 9.90
C GLY A 72 -11.95 9.09 10.63
N ALA A 73 -11.51 10.02 11.49
CA ALA A 73 -12.42 10.91 12.23
C ALA A 73 -13.13 11.93 11.31
N VAL A 74 -12.50 12.33 10.21
CA VAL A 74 -13.09 13.22 9.20
C VAL A 74 -14.06 12.44 8.31
N ALA A 75 -13.68 11.25 7.82
CA ALA A 75 -14.50 10.39 6.98
C ALA A 75 -15.83 10.01 7.67
N ASP A 76 -15.82 9.88 9.00
CA ASP A 76 -17.01 9.61 9.81
C ASP A 76 -18.03 10.78 9.85
N ARG A 77 -17.63 11.99 9.49
CA ARG A 77 -18.47 13.20 9.61
C ARG A 77 -19.06 13.68 8.29
N VAL A 78 -18.53 13.19 7.17
CA VAL A 78 -18.95 13.61 5.82
C VAL A 78 -19.74 12.51 5.12
N ASP A 79 -20.53 12.88 4.12
CA ASP A 79 -21.11 11.93 3.18
C ASP A 79 -19.98 11.29 2.36
N GLN A 80 -19.77 9.99 2.54
CA GLN A 80 -18.64 9.25 1.96
C GLN A 80 -18.64 9.31 0.44
N ARG A 81 -19.82 9.20 -0.20
CA ARG A 81 -19.94 9.32 -1.64
C ARG A 81 -19.55 10.72 -2.12
N ARG A 82 -20.05 11.77 -1.43
CA ARG A 82 -19.67 13.15 -1.77
C ARG A 82 -18.19 13.38 -1.56
N ALA A 83 -17.63 12.90 -0.44
CA ALA A 83 -16.19 13.01 -0.18
C ALA A 83 -15.37 12.35 -1.29
N MET A 84 -15.72 11.15 -1.73
CA MET A 84 -14.97 10.42 -2.76
C MET A 84 -14.98 11.16 -4.11
N TRP A 85 -16.17 11.53 -4.65
CA TRP A 85 -16.21 12.15 -5.97
C TRP A 85 -15.63 13.58 -5.95
N THR A 86 -15.80 14.35 -4.87
CA THR A 86 -15.20 15.68 -4.76
C THR A 86 -13.68 15.61 -4.66
N VAL A 87 -13.15 14.65 -3.89
CA VAL A 87 -11.70 14.41 -3.80
C VAL A 87 -11.13 14.05 -5.17
N ASP A 88 -11.73 13.10 -5.89
CA ASP A 88 -11.26 12.71 -7.22
C ASP A 88 -11.39 13.86 -8.23
N ALA A 89 -12.46 14.64 -8.19
CA ALA A 89 -12.60 15.83 -9.04
C ALA A 89 -11.49 16.87 -8.76
N VAL A 90 -11.21 17.15 -7.50
CA VAL A 90 -10.11 18.07 -7.11
C VAL A 90 -8.76 17.52 -7.55
N ARG A 91 -8.49 16.22 -7.34
CA ARG A 91 -7.26 15.55 -7.82
C ARG A 91 -7.14 15.65 -9.33
N GLY A 92 -8.23 15.40 -10.07
CA GLY A 92 -8.26 15.53 -11.54
C GLY A 92 -7.90 16.93 -12.01
N VAL A 93 -8.47 17.97 -11.39
CA VAL A 93 -8.16 19.38 -11.72
C VAL A 93 -6.71 19.72 -11.40
N LEU A 94 -6.20 19.31 -10.22
CA LEU A 94 -4.82 19.59 -9.83
C LEU A 94 -3.82 18.91 -10.77
N VAL A 95 -4.06 17.65 -11.13
CA VAL A 95 -3.17 16.90 -12.03
C VAL A 95 -3.28 17.44 -13.46
N ALA A 96 -4.47 17.89 -13.91
CA ALA A 96 -4.63 18.56 -15.20
C ALA A 96 -3.83 19.87 -15.25
N ALA A 97 -3.94 20.71 -14.21
CA ALA A 97 -3.13 21.94 -14.09
C ALA A 97 -1.63 21.64 -14.09
N PHE A 98 -1.22 20.57 -13.41
CA PHE A 98 0.17 20.12 -13.42
C PHE A 98 0.61 19.62 -14.80
N ALA A 99 -0.22 18.86 -15.52
CA ALA A 99 0.06 18.44 -16.88
C ALA A 99 0.25 19.63 -17.83
N VAL A 100 -0.55 20.67 -17.68
CA VAL A 100 -0.40 21.93 -18.41
C VAL A 100 0.93 22.61 -18.06
N ALA A 101 1.29 22.71 -16.78
CA ALA A 101 2.58 23.27 -16.36
C ALA A 101 3.78 22.49 -16.95
N VAL A 102 3.70 21.16 -16.99
CA VAL A 102 4.73 20.31 -17.62
C VAL A 102 4.79 20.56 -19.13
N ALA A 103 3.65 20.67 -19.82
CA ALA A 103 3.58 20.92 -21.26
C ALA A 103 4.24 22.25 -21.67
N PHE A 104 4.13 23.27 -20.81
CA PHE A 104 4.75 24.59 -21.02
C PHE A 104 6.17 24.72 -20.44
N GLY A 105 6.78 23.62 -19.96
CA GLY A 105 8.14 23.62 -19.42
C GLY A 105 8.29 24.26 -18.04
N HIS A 106 7.20 24.45 -17.30
CA HIS A 106 7.20 25.05 -15.96
C HIS A 106 7.31 24.01 -14.83
N ALA A 107 7.71 22.78 -15.15
CA ALA A 107 7.94 21.75 -14.13
C ALA A 107 9.16 22.11 -13.25
N SER A 108 9.01 21.94 -11.94
CA SER A 108 10.09 22.15 -10.97
C SER A 108 10.00 21.13 -9.84
N ILE A 109 11.12 20.81 -9.19
CA ILE A 109 11.13 19.88 -8.04
C ILE A 109 10.18 20.38 -6.93
N ALA A 110 10.10 21.68 -6.69
CA ALA A 110 9.18 22.25 -5.70
C ALA A 110 7.71 21.97 -6.06
N LEU A 111 7.35 22.09 -7.34
CA LEU A 111 6.00 21.80 -7.81
C LEU A 111 5.69 20.28 -7.69
N LEU A 112 6.65 19.41 -7.98
CA LEU A 112 6.51 17.97 -7.81
C LEU A 112 6.29 17.60 -6.33
N ILE A 113 7.05 18.19 -5.41
CA ILE A 113 6.91 18.01 -3.96
C ILE A 113 5.53 18.46 -3.49
N ALA A 114 5.09 19.67 -3.89
CA ALA A 114 3.78 20.19 -3.53
C ALA A 114 2.65 19.29 -4.04
N LEU A 115 2.73 18.86 -5.31
CA LEU A 115 1.77 17.95 -5.91
C LEU A 115 1.72 16.59 -5.17
N ALA A 116 2.87 15.97 -4.91
CA ALA A 116 2.96 14.70 -4.20
C ALA A 116 2.32 14.80 -2.81
N PHE A 117 2.61 15.86 -2.06
CA PHE A 117 2.03 16.10 -0.73
C PHE A 117 0.50 16.28 -0.78
N VAL A 118 0.00 17.16 -1.66
CA VAL A 118 -1.44 17.46 -1.76
C VAL A 118 -2.22 16.26 -2.25
N LEU A 119 -1.76 15.57 -3.29
CA LEU A 119 -2.45 14.40 -3.82
C LEU A 119 -2.50 13.25 -2.81
N THR A 120 -1.43 13.02 -2.04
CA THR A 120 -1.44 11.99 -1.01
C THR A 120 -2.33 12.38 0.17
N THR A 121 -2.41 13.67 0.51
CA THR A 121 -3.38 14.16 1.51
C THR A 121 -4.81 13.83 1.07
N LEU A 122 -5.16 14.14 -0.17
CA LEU A 122 -6.46 13.83 -0.76
C LEU A 122 -6.70 12.31 -0.84
N GLN A 123 -5.65 11.52 -1.16
CA GLN A 123 -5.73 10.06 -1.19
C GLN A 123 -6.10 9.47 0.18
N THR A 124 -5.51 10.00 1.27
CA THR A 124 -5.86 9.49 2.62
C THR A 124 -7.32 9.72 2.97
N LEU A 125 -7.91 10.84 2.53
CA LEU A 125 -9.34 11.10 2.69
C LEU A 125 -10.20 10.15 1.85
N PHE A 126 -9.80 9.91 0.61
CA PHE A 126 -10.47 8.98 -0.30
C PHE A 126 -10.49 7.55 0.24
N ASP A 127 -9.34 7.04 0.69
CA ASP A 127 -9.22 5.67 1.19
C ASP A 127 -10.08 5.43 2.43
N ASN A 128 -10.15 6.41 3.34
CA ASN A 128 -11.02 6.32 4.51
C ASN A 128 -12.51 6.33 4.12
N ALA A 129 -12.92 7.15 3.15
CA ALA A 129 -14.29 7.20 2.68
C ALA A 129 -14.70 5.92 1.90
N SER A 130 -13.78 5.38 1.09
CA SER A 130 -13.99 4.18 0.28
C SER A 130 -14.23 2.93 1.14
N THR A 131 -13.47 2.75 2.21
CA THR A 131 -13.64 1.61 3.12
C THR A 131 -15.01 1.60 3.81
N ALA A 132 -15.60 2.76 4.02
CA ALA A 132 -16.91 2.89 4.65
C ALA A 132 -18.08 2.75 3.64
N LEU A 133 -17.85 2.98 2.33
CA LEU A 133 -18.88 2.92 1.30
C LEU A 133 -19.14 1.49 0.82
N LEU A 134 -18.14 0.63 0.75
CA LEU A 134 -18.27 -0.73 0.20
C LEU A 134 -19.34 -1.58 0.92
N PRO A 135 -19.44 -1.61 2.28
CA PRO A 135 -20.48 -2.35 2.98
C PRO A 135 -21.91 -1.87 2.70
N ALA A 136 -22.07 -0.63 2.21
CA ALA A 136 -23.39 -0.10 1.83
C ALA A 136 -23.83 -0.49 0.40
N LEU A 137 -22.94 -1.13 -0.36
CA LEU A 137 -23.16 -1.48 -1.77
C LEU A 137 -23.29 -2.98 -2.03
N VAL A 138 -22.85 -3.80 -1.06
CA VAL A 138 -22.85 -5.27 -1.19
C VAL A 138 -23.32 -5.90 0.12
N ASP A 139 -23.94 -7.07 -0.01
CA ASP A 139 -24.36 -7.86 1.15
C ASP A 139 -23.16 -8.31 1.99
N GLN A 140 -23.37 -8.49 3.29
CA GLN A 140 -22.31 -8.80 4.25
C GLN A 140 -21.57 -10.10 3.89
N GLU A 141 -22.27 -11.07 3.32
CA GLU A 141 -21.72 -12.36 2.85
C GLU A 141 -20.84 -12.20 1.61
N ALA A 142 -21.11 -11.22 0.75
CA ALA A 142 -20.36 -10.91 -0.46
C ALA A 142 -19.16 -9.96 -0.25
N LEU A 143 -19.01 -9.34 0.94
CA LEU A 143 -17.96 -8.36 1.23
C LEU A 143 -16.55 -8.92 0.99
N GLY A 144 -16.28 -10.16 1.38
CA GLY A 144 -14.98 -10.80 1.17
C GLY A 144 -14.62 -10.92 -0.30
N SER A 145 -15.56 -11.36 -1.14
CA SER A 145 -15.34 -11.51 -2.58
C SER A 145 -15.27 -10.14 -3.28
N ALA A 146 -16.06 -9.15 -2.83
CA ALA A 146 -16.02 -7.79 -3.33
C ALA A 146 -14.65 -7.13 -3.08
N ASN A 147 -14.11 -7.22 -1.86
CA ASN A 147 -12.78 -6.74 -1.52
C ASN A 147 -11.68 -7.42 -2.35
N ALA A 148 -11.74 -8.75 -2.49
CA ALA A 148 -10.77 -9.50 -3.28
C ALA A 148 -10.76 -9.03 -4.74
N ARG A 149 -11.94 -8.85 -5.36
CA ARG A 149 -12.08 -8.35 -6.73
C ARG A 149 -11.57 -6.92 -6.88
N LEU A 150 -11.87 -6.05 -5.91
CA LEU A 150 -11.39 -4.67 -5.88
C LEU A 150 -9.86 -4.63 -5.85
N MET A 151 -9.25 -5.35 -4.92
CA MET A 151 -7.78 -5.43 -4.79
C MET A 151 -7.12 -6.01 -6.03
N THR A 152 -7.66 -7.10 -6.58
CA THR A 152 -7.12 -7.74 -7.80
C THR A 152 -7.21 -6.80 -8.99
N GLY A 153 -8.37 -6.16 -9.21
CA GLY A 153 -8.55 -5.18 -10.29
C GLY A 153 -7.58 -4.01 -10.20
N GLN A 154 -7.41 -3.46 -9.00
CA GLN A 154 -6.46 -2.37 -8.76
C GLN A 154 -5.00 -2.80 -8.98
N GLN A 155 -4.60 -4.02 -8.57
CA GLN A 155 -3.25 -4.53 -8.79
C GLN A 155 -2.95 -4.75 -10.27
N ILE A 156 -3.90 -5.30 -11.02
CA ILE A 156 -3.76 -5.49 -12.46
C ILE A 156 -3.67 -4.14 -13.16
N ALA A 157 -4.60 -3.23 -12.90
CA ALA A 157 -4.64 -1.91 -13.53
C ALA A 157 -3.39 -1.09 -13.22
N GLY A 158 -2.96 -1.06 -11.96
CA GLY A 158 -1.80 -0.28 -11.55
C GLY A 158 -0.47 -0.91 -11.99
N GLY A 159 -0.24 -2.15 -11.62
CA GLY A 159 1.08 -2.78 -11.74
C GLY A 159 1.35 -3.43 -13.09
N LEU A 160 0.33 -4.09 -13.72
CA LEU A 160 0.52 -4.79 -14.98
C LEU A 160 0.21 -3.94 -16.21
N ILE A 161 -0.62 -2.91 -16.08
CA ILE A 161 -1.02 -2.08 -17.21
C ILE A 161 -0.46 -0.66 -17.07
N GLY A 162 -0.68 -0.01 -15.94
CA GLY A 162 -0.32 1.40 -15.74
C GLY A 162 1.19 1.65 -15.79
N ALA A 163 1.97 0.96 -14.99
CA ALA A 163 3.41 1.17 -14.96
C ALA A 163 4.10 0.86 -16.30
N PRO A 164 3.78 -0.26 -17.02
CA PRO A 164 4.33 -0.52 -18.36
C PRO A 164 3.90 0.46 -19.44
N ALA A 165 2.75 1.13 -19.30
CA ALA A 165 2.28 2.12 -20.27
C ALA A 165 3.07 3.44 -20.22
N VAL A 166 3.77 3.73 -19.13
CA VAL A 166 4.45 5.02 -18.93
C VAL A 166 5.49 5.34 -20.00
N PRO A 167 6.41 4.44 -20.42
CA PRO A 167 7.35 4.76 -21.48
C PRO A 167 6.69 5.14 -22.80
N LEU A 168 5.60 4.47 -23.16
CA LEU A 168 4.83 4.78 -24.38
C LEU A 168 4.18 6.16 -24.28
N LEU A 169 3.60 6.50 -23.14
CA LEU A 169 2.97 7.80 -22.92
C LEU A 169 4.02 8.93 -22.87
N LEU A 170 5.18 8.69 -22.27
CA LEU A 170 6.29 9.64 -22.25
C LEU A 170 6.88 9.87 -23.65
N ALA A 171 6.90 8.85 -24.51
CA ALA A 171 7.30 9.01 -25.91
C ALA A 171 6.37 9.95 -26.69
N ALA A 172 5.09 10.03 -26.32
CA ALA A 172 4.14 10.97 -26.88
C ALA A 172 4.26 12.39 -26.27
N GLY A 173 4.89 12.53 -25.11
CA GLY A 173 5.18 13.81 -24.46
C GLY A 173 5.22 13.71 -22.94
N ALA A 174 6.06 14.53 -22.30
CA ALA A 174 6.26 14.51 -20.86
C ALA A 174 4.98 14.79 -20.04
N ALA A 175 4.03 15.54 -20.58
CA ALA A 175 2.76 15.87 -19.95
C ALA A 175 1.70 14.76 -20.08
N VAL A 176 1.85 13.84 -21.05
CA VAL A 176 0.80 12.88 -21.45
C VAL A 176 0.42 11.92 -20.33
N PRO A 177 1.37 11.32 -19.56
CA PRO A 177 0.99 10.47 -18.43
C PRO A 177 0.14 11.19 -17.37
N PHE A 178 0.44 12.46 -17.12
CA PHE A 178 -0.29 13.29 -16.15
C PHE A 178 -1.66 13.71 -16.68
N ALA A 179 -1.77 14.04 -17.96
CA ALA A 179 -3.07 14.33 -18.59
C ALA A 179 -3.98 13.09 -18.58
N ALA A 180 -3.42 11.91 -18.83
CA ALA A 180 -4.15 10.64 -18.74
C ALA A 180 -4.61 10.37 -17.29
N ASP A 181 -3.75 10.56 -16.28
CA ASP A 181 -4.11 10.43 -14.87
C ASP A 181 -5.25 11.40 -14.49
N ALA A 182 -5.16 12.66 -14.90
CA ALA A 182 -6.23 13.64 -14.68
C ALA A 182 -7.57 13.16 -15.26
N GLY A 183 -7.55 12.62 -16.47
CA GLY A 183 -8.74 12.04 -17.12
C GLY A 183 -9.32 10.87 -16.32
N THR A 184 -8.47 9.99 -15.79
CA THR A 184 -8.93 8.85 -14.96
C THR A 184 -9.62 9.30 -13.68
N PHE A 185 -9.11 10.33 -13.01
CA PHE A 185 -9.76 10.89 -11.81
C PHE A 185 -11.12 11.52 -12.13
N LEU A 186 -11.25 12.24 -13.24
CA LEU A 186 -12.51 12.83 -13.65
C LEU A 186 -13.54 11.74 -14.00
N VAL A 187 -13.13 10.69 -14.68
CA VAL A 187 -13.97 9.52 -14.96
C VAL A 187 -14.40 8.83 -13.67
N ALA A 188 -13.45 8.60 -12.74
CA ALA A 188 -13.74 7.99 -11.44
C ALA A 188 -14.72 8.87 -10.63
N ALA A 189 -14.51 10.18 -10.58
CA ALA A 189 -15.41 11.14 -9.94
C ALA A 189 -16.85 11.07 -10.52
N ALA A 190 -16.99 11.04 -11.84
CA ALA A 190 -18.29 10.93 -12.52
C ALA A 190 -18.98 9.59 -12.19
N LEU A 191 -18.24 8.48 -12.18
CA LEU A 191 -18.76 7.16 -11.82
C LEU A 191 -19.24 7.11 -10.36
N VAL A 192 -18.45 7.63 -9.42
CA VAL A 192 -18.84 7.69 -8.01
C VAL A 192 -20.01 8.65 -7.79
N ALA A 193 -20.03 9.80 -8.46
CA ALA A 193 -21.14 10.75 -8.42
C ALA A 193 -22.45 10.14 -8.96
N SER A 194 -22.38 9.19 -9.90
CA SER A 194 -23.54 8.49 -10.45
C SER A 194 -24.11 7.40 -9.52
N LEU A 195 -23.43 7.04 -8.44
CA LEU A 195 -23.91 6.05 -7.49
C LEU A 195 -25.17 6.56 -6.79
N ARG A 196 -26.21 5.74 -6.74
CA ARG A 196 -27.41 5.99 -5.95
C ARG A 196 -27.31 5.16 -4.68
N THR A 197 -26.79 5.74 -3.60
CA THR A 197 -26.73 5.11 -2.27
C THR A 197 -27.55 5.95 -1.31
N ALA A 198 -28.41 5.30 -0.51
CA ALA A 198 -28.90 5.90 0.71
C ALA A 198 -27.68 6.12 1.64
N ALA A 199 -27.62 7.28 2.30
CA ALA A 199 -26.59 7.52 3.30
C ALA A 199 -26.69 6.41 4.36
N PRO A 200 -25.58 5.71 4.70
CA PRO A 200 -25.64 4.68 5.73
C PRO A 200 -26.19 5.31 7.03
N GLU A 201 -27.16 4.65 7.65
CA GLU A 201 -27.66 5.06 8.98
C GLU A 201 -26.49 4.97 9.96
N ARG A 202 -26.13 6.13 10.50
CA ARG A 202 -25.04 6.23 11.47
C ARG A 202 -25.57 5.77 12.82
N GLY A 203 -25.08 4.61 13.29
CA GLY A 203 -25.32 4.20 14.68
C GLY A 203 -24.76 5.24 15.67
N PRO A 204 -25.37 5.39 16.85
CA PRO A 204 -24.91 6.33 17.88
C PRO A 204 -23.47 5.99 18.28
N LYS A 205 -22.56 6.99 18.20
CA LYS A 205 -21.20 6.85 18.73
C LYS A 205 -21.24 6.59 20.23
N PRO A 206 -20.40 5.68 20.77
CA PRO A 206 -20.24 5.53 22.21
C PRO A 206 -19.85 6.88 22.82
N ALA A 207 -20.70 7.45 23.67
CA ALA A 207 -20.43 8.68 24.37
C ALA A 207 -19.22 8.49 25.31
N GLY A 208 -18.20 9.36 25.19
CA GLY A 208 -17.14 9.50 26.20
C GLY A 208 -15.72 9.04 25.83
N SER A 209 -15.43 8.51 24.64
CA SER A 209 -14.05 8.20 24.25
C SER A 209 -13.41 9.33 23.45
N THR A 210 -12.33 9.92 23.97
CA THR A 210 -11.53 10.87 23.20
C THR A 210 -10.59 10.10 22.26
N LEU A 211 -10.42 10.57 21.02
CA LEU A 211 -9.51 9.98 20.02
C LEU A 211 -8.11 9.69 20.61
N ARG A 212 -7.60 10.61 21.45
CA ARG A 212 -6.31 10.45 22.14
C ARG A 212 -6.28 9.22 23.07
N ARG A 213 -7.38 8.94 23.78
CA ARG A 213 -7.49 7.77 24.70
C ARG A 213 -7.55 6.47 23.89
N GLU A 214 -8.21 6.48 22.74
CA GLU A 214 -8.30 5.35 21.83
C GLU A 214 -6.94 4.99 21.23
N ILE A 215 -6.20 5.99 20.73
CA ILE A 215 -4.84 5.85 20.23
C ILE A 215 -3.90 5.32 21.33
N ALA A 216 -3.96 5.90 22.51
CA ALA A 216 -3.13 5.48 23.64
C ALA A 216 -3.41 4.04 24.06
N LYS A 217 -4.68 3.58 23.99
CA LYS A 217 -5.06 2.20 24.28
C LYS A 217 -4.49 1.22 23.26
N GLY A 218 -4.61 1.53 21.95
CA GLY A 218 -4.04 0.73 20.87
C GLY A 218 -2.51 0.62 20.98
N LEU A 219 -1.83 1.74 21.21
CA LEU A 219 -0.38 1.80 21.38
C LEU A 219 0.09 1.02 22.61
N ARG A 220 -0.61 1.15 23.76
CA ARG A 220 -0.29 0.41 24.98
C ARG A 220 -0.45 -1.09 24.79
N THR A 221 -1.48 -1.55 24.10
CA THR A 221 -1.69 -2.97 23.77
C THR A 221 -0.58 -3.49 22.88
N LEU A 222 -0.22 -2.77 21.82
CA LEU A 222 0.87 -3.12 20.92
C LEU A 222 2.22 -3.23 21.65
N TRP A 223 2.50 -2.30 22.58
CA TRP A 223 3.77 -2.28 23.32
C TRP A 223 3.86 -3.36 24.41
N ARG A 224 2.73 -3.79 24.97
CA ARG A 224 2.68 -4.86 26.00
C ARG A 224 2.92 -6.24 25.41
N ASP A 225 2.42 -6.52 24.22
CA ASP A 225 2.65 -7.80 23.55
C ASP A 225 4.02 -7.80 22.85
N ARG A 226 4.90 -8.73 23.28
CA ARG A 226 6.27 -8.84 22.77
C ARG A 226 6.32 -9.16 21.27
N ALA A 227 5.39 -9.99 20.80
CA ALA A 227 5.34 -10.39 19.40
C ALA A 227 4.79 -9.26 18.52
N LEU A 228 3.72 -8.56 18.94
CA LEU A 228 3.19 -7.39 18.24
C LEU A 228 4.24 -6.28 18.15
N ARG A 229 4.98 -6.03 19.23
CA ARG A 229 6.07 -5.06 19.24
C ARG A 229 7.18 -5.45 18.27
N GLY A 230 7.60 -6.73 18.27
CA GLY A 230 8.61 -7.25 17.34
C GLY A 230 8.17 -7.15 15.88
N LEU A 231 6.92 -7.53 15.58
CA LEU A 231 6.34 -7.39 14.23
C LEU A 231 6.27 -5.93 13.79
N CYS A 232 5.86 -5.02 14.68
CA CYS A 232 5.78 -3.59 14.38
C CYS A 232 7.17 -2.99 14.10
N ALA A 233 8.15 -3.28 14.96
CA ALA A 233 9.52 -2.83 14.78
C ALA A 233 10.14 -3.38 13.48
N ALA A 234 9.94 -4.67 13.20
CA ALA A 234 10.39 -5.29 11.96
C ALA A 234 9.78 -4.63 10.73
N THR A 235 8.47 -4.39 10.74
CA THR A 235 7.78 -3.73 9.62
C THR A 235 8.22 -2.28 9.46
N ALA A 236 8.44 -1.54 10.54
CA ALA A 236 8.96 -0.18 10.49
C ALA A 236 10.36 -0.12 9.86
N LEU A 237 11.26 -1.03 10.25
CA LEU A 237 12.59 -1.14 9.66
C LEU A 237 12.54 -1.51 8.17
N CYS A 238 11.67 -2.46 7.78
CA CYS A 238 11.41 -2.75 6.37
C CYS A 238 10.95 -1.51 5.61
N ASN A 239 10.03 -0.70 6.18
CA ASN A 239 9.53 0.50 5.51
C ASN A 239 10.58 1.61 5.41
N ILE A 240 11.52 1.72 6.36
CA ILE A 240 12.70 2.60 6.19
C ILE A 240 13.51 2.15 4.96
N GLY A 241 13.86 0.86 4.88
CA GLY A 241 14.57 0.32 3.72
C GLY A 241 13.80 0.51 2.42
N MET A 242 12.50 0.18 2.40
CA MET A 242 11.63 0.36 1.22
C MET A 242 11.55 1.81 0.77
N GLY A 243 11.47 2.76 1.70
CA GLY A 243 11.52 4.19 1.39
C GLY A 243 12.80 4.55 0.64
N ALA A 244 13.95 4.04 1.09
CA ALA A 244 15.24 4.26 0.44
C ALA A 244 15.27 3.66 -0.98
N LEU A 245 14.84 2.41 -1.14
CA LEU A 245 14.81 1.72 -2.43
C LEU A 245 13.87 2.40 -3.42
N ILE A 246 12.62 2.65 -3.03
CA ILE A 246 11.59 3.24 -3.90
C ILE A 246 12.01 4.64 -4.37
N ALA A 247 12.54 5.47 -3.46
CA ALA A 247 12.93 6.83 -3.79
C ALA A 247 14.13 6.91 -4.75
N THR A 248 14.99 5.89 -4.76
CA THR A 248 16.22 5.87 -5.55
C THR A 248 16.20 4.86 -6.70
N LEU A 249 15.15 4.06 -6.82
CA LEU A 249 15.03 3.03 -7.86
C LEU A 249 15.15 3.63 -9.27
N VAL A 250 14.58 4.82 -9.48
CA VAL A 250 14.65 5.50 -10.77
C VAL A 250 16.09 5.81 -11.15
N VAL A 251 16.87 6.44 -10.26
CA VAL A 251 18.27 6.77 -10.53
C VAL A 251 19.17 5.54 -10.59
N LEU A 252 18.83 4.48 -9.85
CA LEU A 252 19.51 3.19 -9.93
C LEU A 252 19.35 2.58 -11.32
N VAL A 253 18.13 2.61 -11.89
CA VAL A 253 17.85 1.98 -13.20
C VAL A 253 18.28 2.87 -14.35
N THR A 254 17.97 4.17 -14.32
CA THR A 254 18.27 5.08 -15.44
C THR A 254 19.71 5.58 -15.43
N GLY A 255 20.31 5.77 -14.25
CA GLY A 255 21.67 6.28 -14.11
C GLY A 255 22.72 5.17 -13.96
N TRP A 256 22.59 4.27 -12.96
CA TRP A 256 23.62 3.24 -12.72
C TRP A 256 23.59 2.10 -13.73
N LEU A 257 22.39 1.62 -14.11
CA LEU A 257 22.22 0.56 -15.13
C LEU A 257 22.19 1.10 -16.57
N ASP A 258 21.93 2.40 -16.73
CA ASP A 258 21.74 3.05 -18.04
C ASP A 258 20.63 2.38 -18.88
N ALA A 259 19.56 1.90 -18.20
CA ALA A 259 18.49 1.13 -18.84
C ALA A 259 17.28 2.00 -19.27
N GLY A 260 17.35 3.29 -19.06
CA GLY A 260 16.32 4.25 -19.48
C GLY A 260 14.93 4.02 -18.85
N THR A 261 13.92 4.69 -19.40
CA THR A 261 12.53 4.62 -18.93
C THR A 261 11.91 3.24 -19.09
N THR A 262 12.24 2.54 -20.17
CA THR A 262 11.75 1.18 -20.43
C THR A 262 12.31 0.18 -19.40
N GLY A 263 13.59 0.31 -19.03
CA GLY A 263 14.19 -0.49 -17.97
C GLY A 263 13.51 -0.25 -16.62
N TYR A 264 13.18 1.01 -16.31
CA TYR A 264 12.44 1.34 -15.07
C TYR A 264 11.04 0.72 -15.06
N ALA A 265 10.31 0.79 -16.17
CA ALA A 265 9.01 0.15 -16.30
C ALA A 265 9.11 -1.39 -16.19
N ALA A 266 10.12 -2.01 -16.82
CA ALA A 266 10.36 -3.44 -16.72
C ALA A 266 10.67 -3.87 -15.26
N ALA A 267 11.49 -3.11 -14.54
CA ALA A 267 11.85 -3.36 -13.15
C ALA A 267 10.62 -3.30 -12.21
N THR A 268 9.80 -2.26 -12.34
CA THR A 268 8.59 -2.08 -11.54
C THR A 268 7.51 -3.12 -11.87
N THR A 269 7.40 -3.50 -13.14
CA THR A 269 6.49 -4.57 -13.59
C THR A 269 6.91 -5.93 -13.04
N ALA A 270 8.21 -6.25 -13.08
CA ALA A 270 8.74 -7.50 -12.52
C ALA A 270 8.45 -7.61 -11.02
N TYR A 271 8.64 -6.53 -10.26
CA TYR A 271 8.22 -6.46 -8.85
C TYR A 271 6.74 -6.78 -8.66
N THR A 272 5.86 -6.20 -9.50
CA THR A 272 4.41 -6.41 -9.41
C THR A 272 4.02 -7.85 -9.75
N ILE A 273 4.59 -8.43 -10.81
CA ILE A 273 4.36 -9.83 -11.20
C ILE A 273 4.77 -10.75 -10.06
N GLY A 274 5.95 -10.50 -9.45
CA GLY A 274 6.39 -11.23 -8.28
C GLY A 274 5.40 -11.14 -7.14
N GLY A 275 4.91 -9.95 -6.81
CA GLY A 275 3.93 -9.73 -5.75
C GLY A 275 2.61 -10.48 -5.98
N LEU A 276 2.08 -10.48 -7.20
CA LEU A 276 0.88 -11.24 -7.57
C LEU A 276 1.11 -12.76 -7.41
N ALA A 277 2.23 -13.27 -7.91
CA ALA A 277 2.61 -14.67 -7.77
C ALA A 277 2.77 -15.06 -6.28
N GLY A 278 3.40 -14.19 -5.46
CA GLY A 278 3.56 -14.37 -4.03
C GLY A 278 2.22 -14.42 -3.30
N GLY A 279 1.26 -13.57 -3.68
CA GLY A 279 -0.09 -13.58 -3.15
C GLY A 279 -0.83 -14.90 -3.45
N ALA A 280 -0.75 -15.36 -4.69
CA ALA A 280 -1.34 -16.62 -5.11
C ALA A 280 -0.73 -17.84 -4.39
N ALA A 281 0.60 -17.85 -4.21
CA ALA A 281 1.33 -18.93 -3.56
C ALA A 281 1.30 -18.88 -2.03
N ASN A 282 0.90 -17.74 -1.42
CA ASN A 282 1.01 -17.51 0.02
C ASN A 282 0.35 -18.60 0.86
N ARG A 283 -0.85 -19.06 0.47
CA ARG A 283 -1.56 -20.15 1.18
C ARG A 283 -0.70 -21.41 1.28
N GLN A 284 -0.03 -21.81 0.19
CA GLN A 284 0.82 -23.01 0.14
C GLN A 284 2.09 -22.82 0.97
N VAL A 285 2.72 -21.63 0.89
CA VAL A 285 3.92 -21.29 1.67
C VAL A 285 3.60 -21.32 3.16
N THR A 286 2.51 -20.66 3.56
CA THR A 286 2.09 -20.60 4.98
C THR A 286 1.65 -21.96 5.52
N ALA A 287 0.96 -22.78 4.72
CA ALA A 287 0.55 -24.13 5.13
C ALA A 287 1.76 -25.05 5.40
N ARG A 288 2.87 -24.89 4.66
CA ARG A 288 4.08 -25.73 4.83
C ARG A 288 5.00 -25.24 5.96
N LEU A 289 5.15 -23.93 6.10
CA LEU A 289 6.16 -23.35 7.00
C LEU A 289 5.57 -22.82 8.31
N GLY A 290 4.30 -22.52 8.34
CA GLY A 290 3.67 -21.69 9.36
C GLY A 290 3.98 -20.20 9.17
N PRO A 291 3.15 -19.28 9.74
CA PRO A 291 3.23 -17.86 9.43
C PRO A 291 4.55 -17.20 9.88
N ILE A 292 5.06 -17.52 11.06
CA ILE A 292 6.33 -16.90 11.58
C ILE A 292 7.54 -17.32 10.74
N ARG A 293 7.65 -18.61 10.36
CA ARG A 293 8.76 -19.07 9.53
C ARG A 293 8.66 -18.53 8.11
N ALA A 294 7.44 -18.38 7.57
CA ALA A 294 7.21 -17.76 6.27
C ALA A 294 7.69 -16.29 6.24
N VAL A 295 7.41 -15.50 7.29
CA VAL A 295 7.90 -14.13 7.43
C VAL A 295 9.43 -14.08 7.49
N LEU A 296 10.05 -14.96 8.28
CA LEU A 296 11.51 -15.00 8.39
C LEU A 296 12.21 -15.41 7.10
N LEU A 297 11.69 -16.44 6.43
CA LEU A 297 12.19 -16.86 5.11
C LEU A 297 12.04 -15.71 4.09
N ALA A 298 10.88 -15.05 4.10
CA ALA A 298 10.65 -13.90 3.22
C ALA A 298 11.68 -12.80 3.44
N GLY A 299 11.97 -12.43 4.70
CA GLY A 299 12.99 -11.45 5.00
C GLY A 299 14.39 -11.86 4.54
N LEU A 300 14.80 -13.12 4.79
CA LEU A 300 16.10 -13.63 4.36
C LEU A 300 16.27 -13.64 2.84
N VAL A 301 15.26 -14.09 2.10
CA VAL A 301 15.31 -14.10 0.63
C VAL A 301 15.32 -12.68 0.07
N GLN A 302 14.56 -11.76 0.68
CA GLN A 302 14.57 -10.34 0.31
C GLN A 302 15.94 -9.69 0.52
N ILE A 303 16.67 -10.04 1.59
CA ILE A 303 18.06 -9.57 1.79
C ILE A 303 18.94 -10.01 0.61
N GLY A 304 18.88 -11.28 0.22
CA GLY A 304 19.63 -11.77 -0.95
C GLY A 304 19.27 -11.05 -2.24
N ALA A 305 17.98 -10.83 -2.50
CA ALA A 305 17.52 -10.08 -3.66
C ALA A 305 18.04 -8.63 -3.65
N LEU A 306 18.04 -7.95 -2.51
CA LEU A 306 18.55 -6.58 -2.36
C LEU A 306 20.06 -6.49 -2.58
N VAL A 307 20.82 -7.48 -2.14
CA VAL A 307 22.26 -7.58 -2.41
C VAL A 307 22.48 -7.71 -3.93
N VAL A 308 21.72 -8.55 -4.63
CA VAL A 308 21.80 -8.66 -6.09
C VAL A 308 21.48 -7.32 -6.77
N ILE A 309 20.38 -6.65 -6.35
CA ILE A 309 19.96 -5.34 -6.89
C ILE A 309 21.06 -4.28 -6.73
N GLY A 310 21.75 -4.27 -5.57
CA GLY A 310 22.81 -3.29 -5.29
C GLY A 310 24.21 -3.65 -5.82
N SER A 311 24.45 -4.89 -6.26
CA SER A 311 25.80 -5.35 -6.61
C SER A 311 25.95 -5.78 -8.07
N VAL A 312 24.86 -6.21 -8.73
CA VAL A 312 24.92 -6.76 -10.08
C VAL A 312 24.43 -5.74 -11.10
N ARG A 313 25.32 -5.28 -11.98
CA ARG A 313 24.99 -4.30 -13.04
C ARG A 313 24.37 -4.99 -14.26
N SER A 314 23.18 -5.51 -14.09
CA SER A 314 22.40 -6.18 -15.14
C SER A 314 20.91 -5.95 -14.93
N LEU A 315 20.21 -5.45 -15.95
CA LEU A 315 18.77 -5.23 -15.91
C LEU A 315 18.01 -6.54 -15.70
N THR A 316 18.43 -7.62 -16.35
CA THR A 316 17.78 -8.93 -16.22
C THR A 316 17.93 -9.49 -14.81
N ALA A 317 19.12 -9.41 -14.21
CA ALA A 317 19.36 -9.83 -12.84
C ALA A 317 18.56 -8.98 -11.85
N MET A 318 18.48 -7.66 -12.05
CA MET A 318 17.69 -6.76 -11.24
C MET A 318 16.20 -7.07 -11.36
N ALA A 319 15.66 -7.24 -12.57
CA ALA A 319 14.25 -7.57 -12.77
C ALA A 319 13.89 -8.91 -12.10
N ALA A 320 14.74 -9.93 -12.24
CA ALA A 320 14.54 -11.21 -11.54
C ALA A 320 14.60 -11.05 -10.02
N ALA A 321 15.56 -10.30 -9.50
CA ALA A 321 15.67 -10.02 -8.07
C ALA A 321 14.46 -9.21 -7.53
N LEU A 322 13.97 -8.22 -8.29
CA LEU A 322 12.77 -7.46 -7.94
C LEU A 322 11.50 -8.33 -7.98
N ALA A 323 11.39 -9.27 -8.92
CA ALA A 323 10.30 -10.23 -8.94
C ALA A 323 10.32 -11.14 -7.69
N VAL A 324 11.48 -11.67 -7.32
CA VAL A 324 11.66 -12.45 -6.09
C VAL A 324 11.38 -11.59 -4.85
N PHE A 325 11.85 -10.36 -4.83
CA PHE A 325 11.62 -9.39 -3.75
C PHE A 325 10.13 -9.09 -3.60
N GLY A 326 9.40 -8.86 -4.69
CA GLY A 326 7.95 -8.65 -4.69
C GLY A 326 7.18 -9.86 -4.22
N PHE A 327 7.56 -11.08 -4.69
CA PHE A 327 6.97 -12.34 -4.26
C PHE A 327 7.06 -12.51 -2.74
N MET A 328 8.23 -12.39 -2.20
CA MET A 328 8.47 -12.52 -0.76
C MET A 328 7.88 -11.34 0.03
N GLY A 329 7.82 -10.15 -0.54
CA GLY A 329 7.16 -8.98 0.04
C GLY A 329 5.67 -9.21 0.27
N MET A 330 4.98 -9.87 -0.65
CA MET A 330 3.57 -10.23 -0.47
C MET A 330 3.41 -11.32 0.60
N VAL A 331 4.27 -12.34 0.62
CA VAL A 331 4.28 -13.38 1.67
C VAL A 331 4.51 -12.74 3.03
N TRP A 332 5.48 -11.81 3.16
CA TRP A 332 5.72 -11.04 4.37
C TRP A 332 4.47 -10.29 4.82
N ASN A 333 3.88 -9.51 3.91
CA ASN A 333 2.76 -8.60 4.22
C ASN A 333 1.52 -9.36 4.71
N VAL A 334 1.12 -10.41 4.00
CA VAL A 334 -0.05 -11.23 4.36
C VAL A 334 0.16 -11.91 5.71
N ASN A 335 1.32 -12.56 5.93
CA ASN A 335 1.55 -13.28 7.18
C ASN A 335 1.73 -12.34 8.38
N THR A 336 2.39 -11.18 8.21
CA THR A 336 2.53 -10.17 9.28
C THR A 336 1.17 -9.62 9.69
N THR A 337 0.31 -9.30 8.71
CA THR A 337 -1.07 -8.83 8.97
C THR A 337 -1.89 -9.90 9.69
N THR A 338 -1.81 -11.15 9.24
CA THR A 338 -2.51 -12.29 9.85
C THR A 338 -2.05 -12.50 11.30
N LEU A 339 -0.74 -12.50 11.55
CA LEU A 339 -0.19 -12.64 12.91
C LEU A 339 -0.63 -11.51 13.84
N MET A 340 -0.64 -10.26 13.33
CA MET A 340 -1.12 -9.11 14.08
C MET A 340 -2.61 -9.26 14.43
N GLN A 341 -3.44 -9.71 13.49
CA GLN A 341 -4.88 -9.93 13.70
C GLN A 341 -5.14 -11.06 14.71
N GLN A 342 -4.43 -12.18 14.60
CA GLN A 342 -4.58 -13.34 15.49
C GLN A 342 -4.17 -13.04 16.93
N ARG A 343 -3.23 -12.11 17.16
CA ARG A 343 -2.74 -11.73 18.48
C ARG A 343 -3.46 -10.54 19.10
N THR A 344 -4.35 -9.92 18.37
CA THR A 344 -5.07 -8.74 18.84
C THR A 344 -6.52 -9.11 19.19
N PRO A 345 -7.01 -8.84 20.42
CA PRO A 345 -8.43 -9.00 20.77
C PRO A 345 -9.35 -8.25 19.80
N ALA A 346 -10.50 -8.85 19.44
CA ALA A 346 -11.41 -8.31 18.43
C ALA A 346 -11.83 -6.85 18.73
N GLU A 347 -12.08 -6.51 20.01
CA GLU A 347 -12.49 -5.18 20.44
C GLU A 347 -11.38 -4.12 20.28
N LEU A 348 -10.13 -4.54 20.14
CA LEU A 348 -8.96 -3.66 20.02
C LEU A 348 -8.35 -3.68 18.63
N LEU A 349 -8.84 -4.55 17.72
CA LEU A 349 -8.24 -4.80 16.41
C LEU A 349 -8.09 -3.51 15.59
N GLY A 350 -9.12 -2.68 15.51
CA GLY A 350 -9.06 -1.41 14.78
C GLY A 350 -8.02 -0.43 15.36
N ARG A 351 -7.91 -0.36 16.69
CA ARG A 351 -6.99 0.54 17.39
C ARG A 351 -5.54 0.09 17.24
N VAL A 352 -5.29 -1.21 17.41
CA VAL A 352 -3.95 -1.80 17.25
C VAL A 352 -3.51 -1.73 15.79
N SER A 353 -4.39 -2.05 14.83
CA SER A 353 -4.08 -1.96 13.40
C SER A 353 -3.74 -0.53 12.97
N SER A 354 -4.47 0.47 13.43
CA SER A 354 -4.17 1.89 13.15
C SER A 354 -2.83 2.30 13.73
N ALA A 355 -2.55 1.96 15.00
CA ALA A 355 -1.28 2.26 15.64
C ALA A 355 -0.10 1.54 14.91
N PHE A 356 -0.26 0.26 14.60
CA PHE A 356 0.71 -0.55 13.86
C PHE A 356 1.01 0.06 12.50
N ARG A 357 -0.02 0.37 11.70
CA ARG A 357 0.14 0.95 10.37
C ARG A 357 0.83 2.31 10.41
N THR A 358 0.45 3.19 11.35
CA THR A 358 1.07 4.51 11.47
C THR A 358 2.54 4.41 11.82
N LEU A 359 2.90 3.60 12.81
CA LEU A 359 4.30 3.39 13.20
C LEU A 359 5.11 2.71 12.09
N ALA A 360 4.51 1.73 11.41
CA ALA A 360 5.17 1.04 10.32
C ALA A 360 5.49 1.97 9.14
N VAL A 361 4.54 2.82 8.73
CA VAL A 361 4.70 3.72 7.58
C VAL A 361 5.57 4.94 7.90
N ALA A 362 5.62 5.37 9.17
CA ALA A 362 6.39 6.56 9.60
C ALA A 362 7.89 6.49 9.26
N GLY A 363 8.45 5.29 9.09
CA GLY A 363 9.84 5.10 8.67
C GLY A 363 10.12 5.41 7.19
N ALA A 364 9.11 5.31 6.30
CA ALA A 364 9.33 5.42 4.87
C ALA A 364 9.90 6.78 4.40
N PRO A 365 9.43 7.95 4.86
CA PRO A 365 10.02 9.23 4.46
C PRO A 365 11.46 9.39 4.96
N LEU A 366 11.78 8.90 6.16
CA LEU A 366 13.15 8.89 6.66
C LEU A 366 14.04 8.00 5.76
N GLY A 367 13.54 6.83 5.39
CA GLY A 367 14.21 5.94 4.47
C GLY A 367 14.47 6.58 3.11
N ALA A 368 13.47 7.28 2.55
CA ALA A 368 13.61 7.97 1.27
C ALA A 368 14.74 9.02 1.30
N LEU A 369 14.77 9.86 2.35
CA LEU A 369 15.82 10.87 2.51
C LEU A 369 17.19 10.23 2.74
N LEU A 370 17.28 9.19 3.58
CA LEU A 370 18.51 8.43 3.80
C LEU A 370 19.01 7.78 2.51
N GLY A 371 18.11 7.18 1.71
CA GLY A 371 18.45 6.61 0.43
C GLY A 371 19.02 7.63 -0.54
N GLY A 372 18.38 8.81 -0.65
CA GLY A 372 18.86 9.91 -1.47
C GLY A 372 20.23 10.45 -1.02
N ALA A 373 20.44 10.60 0.29
CA ALA A 373 21.71 11.05 0.87
C ALA A 373 22.82 10.03 0.63
N VAL A 374 22.54 8.74 0.85
CA VAL A 374 23.48 7.63 0.62
C VAL A 374 23.84 7.50 -0.86
N ALA A 375 22.84 7.62 -1.77
CA ALA A 375 23.09 7.63 -3.20
C ALA A 375 24.02 8.78 -3.64
N THR A 376 23.86 9.95 -3.02
CA THR A 376 24.69 11.12 -3.30
C THR A 376 26.12 10.95 -2.79
N ALA A 377 26.30 10.33 -1.60
CA ALA A 377 27.61 10.20 -0.96
C ALA A 377 28.42 9.00 -1.44
N TRP A 378 27.78 7.85 -1.71
CA TRP A 378 28.47 6.57 -1.96
C TRP A 378 28.07 5.87 -3.26
N GLY A 379 27.24 6.50 -4.09
CA GLY A 379 26.86 5.99 -5.40
C GLY A 379 25.43 5.45 -5.48
N LEU A 380 24.90 5.40 -6.71
CA LEU A 380 23.48 5.17 -7.00
C LEU A 380 22.98 3.77 -6.63
N ASN A 381 23.87 2.78 -6.49
CA ASN A 381 23.54 1.40 -6.12
C ASN A 381 23.52 1.15 -4.60
N THR A 382 24.17 2.00 -3.81
CA THR A 382 24.31 1.82 -2.36
C THR A 382 23.00 1.88 -1.57
N PRO A 383 21.94 2.61 -1.98
CA PRO A 383 20.66 2.56 -1.28
C PRO A 383 20.00 1.18 -1.24
N ALA A 384 20.23 0.32 -2.25
CA ALA A 384 19.76 -1.06 -2.24
C ALA A 384 20.46 -1.88 -1.14
N LEU A 385 21.78 -1.67 -0.96
CA LEU A 385 22.56 -2.30 0.12
C LEU A 385 22.17 -1.76 1.51
N LEU A 386 21.90 -0.46 1.62
CA LEU A 386 21.32 0.14 2.83
C LEU A 386 19.97 -0.51 3.16
N THR A 387 19.13 -0.72 2.17
CA THR A 387 17.85 -1.41 2.33
C THR A 387 18.08 -2.84 2.84
N ALA A 388 19.06 -3.58 2.30
CA ALA A 388 19.42 -4.91 2.79
C ALA A 388 19.81 -4.89 4.28
N ALA A 389 20.58 -3.89 4.72
CA ALA A 389 20.95 -3.73 6.13
C ALA A 389 19.70 -3.53 7.03
N PHE A 390 18.73 -2.69 6.62
CA PHE A 390 17.47 -2.55 7.36
C PHE A 390 16.64 -3.83 7.40
N PHE A 391 16.67 -4.64 6.34
CA PHE A 391 16.00 -5.94 6.32
C PHE A 391 16.71 -6.95 7.24
N VAL A 392 18.01 -6.92 7.36
CA VAL A 392 18.75 -7.70 8.38
C VAL A 392 18.28 -7.30 9.77
N LEU A 393 18.26 -6.01 10.10
CA LEU A 393 17.77 -5.52 11.38
C LEU A 393 16.31 -5.92 11.64
N SER A 394 15.47 -5.89 10.59
CA SER A 394 14.08 -6.32 10.64
C SER A 394 13.94 -7.81 11.01
N VAL A 395 14.71 -8.69 10.36
CA VAL A 395 14.73 -10.13 10.69
C VAL A 395 15.24 -10.36 12.12
N LEU A 396 16.25 -9.62 12.56
CA LEU A 396 16.75 -9.69 13.94
C LEU A 396 15.69 -9.25 14.97
N ALA A 397 14.90 -8.21 14.66
CA ALA A 397 13.81 -7.74 15.51
C ALA A 397 12.67 -8.78 15.68
N LEU A 398 12.56 -9.76 14.77
CA LEU A 398 11.60 -10.87 14.87
C LEU A 398 12.08 -12.05 15.72
N ILE A 399 13.37 -12.17 16.01
CA ILE A 399 13.90 -13.30 16.78
C ILE A 399 13.24 -13.46 18.16
N PRO A 400 13.01 -12.37 18.92
CA PRO A 400 12.31 -12.46 20.20
C PRO A 400 10.85 -12.92 20.11
N ALA A 401 10.20 -12.72 18.96
CA ALA A 401 8.80 -13.12 18.72
C ALA A 401 8.63 -14.65 18.50
N ARG A 402 9.74 -15.40 18.38
CA ARG A 402 9.74 -16.86 18.19
C ARG A 402 9.37 -17.66 19.43
N LYS A 403 9.52 -17.09 20.62
CA LYS A 403 9.20 -17.82 21.86
C LYS A 403 7.68 -17.80 22.05
N PRO A 404 7.05 -18.97 22.23
CA PRO A 404 5.63 -19.05 22.52
C PRO A 404 5.39 -18.58 23.96
N ASP A 405 5.13 -17.30 24.16
CA ASP A 405 4.57 -16.81 25.41
C ASP A 405 3.09 -16.55 25.18
N VAL A 406 2.27 -17.29 25.91
CA VAL A 406 0.83 -17.19 26.13
C VAL A 406 -0.04 -18.15 25.29
N PRO A 407 -0.91 -18.92 25.96
CA PRO A 407 -1.80 -19.87 25.33
C PRO A 407 -2.78 -19.16 24.40
N VAL A 408 -2.92 -19.71 23.21
CA VAL A 408 -4.04 -19.42 22.31
C VAL A 408 -5.31 -19.56 23.14
N VAL A 409 -6.07 -18.47 23.31
CA VAL A 409 -7.43 -18.55 23.85
C VAL A 409 -8.19 -19.46 22.91
N ALA A 410 -8.47 -20.67 23.36
CA ALA A 410 -9.31 -21.62 22.66
C ALA A 410 -10.68 -20.94 22.44
N PRO A 411 -11.33 -21.12 21.28
CA PRO A 411 -12.70 -20.66 21.11
C PRO A 411 -13.53 -21.27 22.23
N HIS A 412 -14.36 -20.47 22.88
CA HIS A 412 -15.26 -20.92 23.94
C HIS A 412 -16.04 -22.13 23.42
N GLY A 413 -15.65 -23.31 23.91
CA GLY A 413 -16.44 -24.53 23.75
C GLY A 413 -17.73 -24.36 24.51
N ASP A 414 -18.84 -24.67 23.85
CA ASP A 414 -20.17 -24.81 24.40
C ASP A 414 -20.14 -25.60 25.73
N THR A 415 -20.41 -24.91 26.82
CA THR A 415 -20.83 -25.57 28.05
C THR A 415 -22.29 -25.99 27.88
N THR A 416 -22.51 -27.11 27.24
CA THR A 416 -23.78 -27.82 27.30
C THR A 416 -23.93 -28.33 28.72
N THR A 417 -24.72 -27.65 29.54
CA THR A 417 -25.16 -28.09 30.83
C THR A 417 -25.98 -29.38 30.69
N ALA A 418 -25.37 -30.50 31.08
CA ALA A 418 -26.10 -31.72 31.33
C ALA A 418 -26.99 -31.52 32.60
N HIS A 419 -28.27 -31.32 32.40
CA HIS A 419 -29.27 -31.54 33.45
C HIS A 419 -29.35 -33.04 33.73
N VAL A 420 -28.81 -33.46 34.85
CA VAL A 420 -29.10 -34.78 35.43
C VAL A 420 -30.35 -34.63 36.28
N THR A 421 -31.42 -35.32 35.87
CA THR A 421 -32.64 -35.61 36.63
C THR A 421 -32.31 -36.50 37.82
N ARG A 422 -32.77 -36.10 39.00
CA ARG A 422 -33.41 -36.94 40.02
C ARG A 422 -34.55 -36.16 40.69
#